data_a5fb4ecd8076d924aec6fdca9e3ce046
#
_entry.id   a5fb4ecd8076d924aec6fdca9e3ce046
#
_cell.length_a   1.000
_cell.length_b   1.000
_cell.length_c   1.000
_cell.angle_alpha   90.00
_cell.angle_beta   90.00
_cell.angle_gamma   90.00
#
_symmetry.space_group_name_H-M   'P 1'
#
loop_
_entity.id
_entity.type
_entity.pdbx_description
1 polymer ?
#
loop_
_entity_poly.entity_id
_entity_poly.type
_entity_poly.pdbx_seq_one_letter_code
_entity_poly.pdbx_strand_id
1 'polypeptide(L)'
;MRMIRPYSVTAANLTSNVAITGTEYAAGATYALGDTVINTTGANPTYHEYESLIAGNTGRALDDAAAWLDLGAINRFRMFDQVNGTLTTNATSIDVTIAVTGRADGLALLGLDAETVQVVVTAGAYGTVYNQTYSLIDNDGITSWFDYFSEDVVYSADLVLTDLPLYTNPSIQVIITKPGGTVSCGTMVLGQSIDLGASVYGAQAGIIDYSRKETDDFGNTSLVERSYAKRSRFKLVAPNPRVDAIFRTLAQYRATPAVWVGVESQSATWAYGWARDWYVEFSMMEQSHISLEVEGLT
;
A
#
# COMPACT_ATOMS: atom_id res chain seq x y z
N MET A 1 -12.08 -2.38 -14.72
CA MET A 1 -11.62 -2.41 -13.31
C MET A 1 -10.50 -3.41 -13.16
N ARG A 2 -9.46 -3.05 -12.43
CA ARG A 2 -8.31 -3.94 -12.19
C ARG A 2 -8.05 -4.10 -10.71
N MET A 3 -7.46 -5.24 -10.34
CA MET A 3 -6.98 -5.53 -8.99
C MET A 3 -5.49 -5.87 -9.10
N ILE A 4 -4.63 -5.21 -8.30
CA ILE A 4 -3.22 -5.57 -8.21
C ILE A 4 -3.07 -6.59 -7.09
N ARG A 5 -2.71 -7.80 -7.47
CA ARG A 5 -2.42 -8.90 -6.55
C ARG A 5 -1.05 -8.66 -5.91
N PRO A 6 -0.95 -8.55 -4.57
CA PRO A 6 0.31 -8.26 -3.92
C PRO A 6 1.34 -9.37 -4.12
N TYR A 7 2.58 -8.98 -4.43
CA TYR A 7 3.76 -9.81 -4.40
C TYR A 7 4.44 -9.71 -3.03
N SER A 8 4.89 -10.83 -2.48
CA SER A 8 5.54 -10.83 -1.19
C SER A 8 6.97 -10.25 -1.28
N VAL A 9 7.18 -9.11 -0.64
CA VAL A 9 8.49 -8.48 -0.51
C VAL A 9 9.13 -8.94 0.78
N THR A 10 10.36 -9.44 0.67
CA THR A 10 11.16 -9.98 1.78
C THR A 10 12.57 -9.42 1.72
N ALA A 11 13.35 -9.58 2.77
CA ALA A 11 14.75 -9.16 2.77
C ALA A 11 15.61 -9.85 1.69
N ALA A 12 15.21 -11.03 1.23
CA ALA A 12 15.94 -11.76 0.20
C ALA A 12 15.78 -11.18 -1.22
N ASN A 13 14.65 -10.50 -1.47
CA ASN A 13 14.33 -9.94 -2.79
C ASN A 13 14.30 -8.41 -2.83
N LEU A 14 14.61 -7.74 -1.71
CA LEU A 14 14.60 -6.29 -1.56
C LEU A 14 16.01 -5.74 -1.40
N THR A 15 16.38 -4.76 -2.22
CA THR A 15 17.50 -3.86 -1.99
C THR A 15 16.95 -2.46 -1.73
N SER A 16 17.43 -1.76 -0.71
CA SER A 16 16.93 -0.43 -0.32
C SER A 16 18.04 0.45 0.23
N ASN A 17 17.98 1.76 -0.05
CA ASN A 17 18.81 2.78 0.54
C ASN A 17 18.36 3.20 1.95
N VAL A 18 17.17 2.78 2.39
CA VAL A 18 16.68 3.05 3.74
C VAL A 18 17.51 2.25 4.74
N ALA A 19 18.19 2.95 5.65
CA ALA A 19 19.05 2.32 6.63
C ALA A 19 18.23 1.47 7.63
N ILE A 20 18.79 0.34 8.05
CA ILE A 20 18.31 -0.38 9.23
C ILE A 20 18.95 0.28 10.43
N THR A 21 18.13 0.82 11.31
CA THR A 21 18.55 1.53 12.52
C THR A 21 17.89 0.87 13.73
N GLY A 22 18.60 0.82 14.86
CA GLY A 22 18.12 0.21 16.10
C GLY A 22 19.18 -0.72 16.70
N THR A 23 18.97 -1.12 17.94
CA THR A 23 19.83 -2.10 18.63
C THR A 23 19.36 -3.51 18.28
N GLU A 24 20.25 -4.34 17.78
CA GLU A 24 19.92 -5.74 17.47
C GLU A 24 19.66 -6.52 18.76
N TYR A 25 18.60 -7.34 18.77
CA TYR A 25 18.31 -8.21 19.90
C TYR A 25 19.44 -9.23 20.15
N ALA A 26 19.84 -9.35 21.39
CA ALA A 26 20.80 -10.35 21.83
C ALA A 26 20.27 -11.09 23.07
N ALA A 27 20.13 -12.41 22.99
CA ALA A 27 19.53 -13.22 24.05
C ALA A 27 20.30 -13.15 25.42
N GLY A 28 21.60 -12.82 25.38
CA GLY A 28 22.42 -12.66 26.60
C GLY A 28 22.45 -11.25 27.19
N ALA A 29 21.81 -10.28 26.51
CA ALA A 29 21.74 -8.90 27.01
C ALA A 29 20.59 -8.75 28.02
N THR A 30 20.72 -7.71 28.87
CA THR A 30 19.65 -7.32 29.80
C THR A 30 19.08 -5.99 29.35
N TYR A 31 17.77 -5.94 29.23
CA TYR A 31 17.04 -4.77 28.77
C TYR A 31 16.21 -4.16 29.88
N ALA A 32 16.12 -2.85 29.90
CA ALA A 32 15.26 -2.11 30.81
C ALA A 32 13.82 -2.08 30.27
N LEU A 33 12.87 -1.70 31.11
CA LEU A 33 11.50 -1.40 30.69
C LEU A 33 11.52 -0.24 29.69
N GLY A 34 10.90 -0.43 28.54
CA GLY A 34 10.83 0.57 27.47
C GLY A 34 12.02 0.55 26.50
N ASP A 35 13.04 -0.29 26.72
CA ASP A 35 14.11 -0.46 25.73
C ASP A 35 13.56 -1.08 24.44
N THR A 36 13.99 -0.55 23.29
CA THR A 36 13.62 -1.09 21.99
C THR A 36 14.75 -1.85 21.33
N VAL A 37 14.41 -2.95 20.68
CA VAL A 37 15.34 -3.79 19.92
C VAL A 37 14.74 -4.16 18.57
N ILE A 38 15.60 -4.46 17.61
CA ILE A 38 15.20 -4.97 16.30
C ILE A 38 15.65 -6.42 16.12
N ASN A 39 14.94 -7.18 15.30
CA ASN A 39 15.31 -8.55 14.95
C ASN A 39 15.53 -8.65 13.43
N THR A 40 16.76 -8.40 13.00
CA THR A 40 17.14 -8.44 11.57
C THR A 40 18.17 -9.52 11.28
N THR A 41 18.74 -10.15 12.31
CA THR A 41 19.77 -11.19 12.19
C THR A 41 19.32 -12.49 12.89
N GLY A 42 20.09 -13.55 12.75
CA GLY A 42 19.80 -14.85 13.35
C GLY A 42 19.10 -15.84 12.42
N ALA A 43 18.55 -16.91 13.00
CA ALA A 43 17.98 -18.00 12.20
C ALA A 43 16.59 -17.65 11.58
N ASN A 44 15.84 -16.79 12.25
CA ASN A 44 14.49 -16.38 11.83
C ASN A 44 14.30 -14.88 12.03
N PRO A 45 14.89 -14.02 11.19
CA PRO A 45 14.72 -12.57 11.31
C PRO A 45 13.30 -12.18 10.95
N THR A 46 12.64 -11.42 11.81
CA THR A 46 11.28 -10.93 11.60
C THR A 46 11.24 -9.57 10.90
N TYR A 47 12.35 -8.80 10.98
CA TYR A 47 12.44 -7.39 10.56
C TYR A 47 11.43 -6.49 11.27
N HIS A 48 11.12 -6.83 12.54
CA HIS A 48 10.26 -6.05 13.42
C HIS A 48 11.09 -5.37 14.52
N GLU A 49 10.49 -4.35 15.11
CA GLU A 49 10.94 -3.64 16.30
C GLU A 49 10.11 -4.13 17.50
N TYR A 50 10.77 -4.34 18.62
CA TYR A 50 10.16 -4.84 19.85
C TYR A 50 10.52 -3.93 21.01
N GLU A 51 9.57 -3.70 21.94
CA GLU A 51 9.75 -2.96 23.17
C GLU A 51 9.70 -3.90 24.36
N SER A 52 10.65 -3.74 25.30
CA SER A 52 10.69 -4.49 26.55
C SER A 52 9.61 -4.01 27.52
N LEU A 53 8.73 -4.93 27.95
CA LEU A 53 7.63 -4.66 28.89
C LEU A 53 8.03 -4.85 30.37
N ILE A 54 9.25 -5.36 30.65
CA ILE A 54 9.70 -5.65 31.99
C ILE A 54 11.11 -5.08 32.22
N ALA A 55 11.37 -4.69 33.45
CA ALA A 55 12.72 -4.31 33.87
C ALA A 55 13.61 -5.55 34.06
N GLY A 56 14.86 -5.48 33.63
CA GLY A 56 15.80 -6.59 33.75
C GLY A 56 15.46 -7.78 32.85
N ASN A 57 14.89 -7.52 31.70
CA ASN A 57 14.51 -8.50 30.68
C ASN A 57 15.77 -9.18 30.11
N THR A 58 16.03 -10.40 30.54
CA THR A 58 17.24 -11.18 30.16
C THR A 58 16.82 -12.58 29.73
N GLY A 59 17.32 -13.04 28.58
CA GLY A 59 17.10 -14.40 28.09
C GLY A 59 15.67 -14.71 27.65
N ARG A 60 14.78 -13.71 27.53
CA ARG A 60 13.41 -13.87 27.06
C ARG A 60 13.37 -13.79 25.56
N ALA A 61 12.75 -14.79 24.91
CA ALA A 61 12.56 -14.80 23.47
C ALA A 61 11.57 -13.71 23.02
N LEU A 62 11.71 -13.21 21.80
CA LEU A 62 10.90 -12.10 21.28
C LEU A 62 9.41 -12.47 21.04
N ASP A 63 9.07 -13.76 21.03
CA ASP A 63 7.70 -14.28 20.97
C ASP A 63 7.01 -14.37 22.35
N ASP A 64 7.74 -14.05 23.44
CA ASP A 64 7.15 -13.96 24.78
C ASP A 64 6.41 -12.63 24.95
N ALA A 65 5.11 -12.63 24.69
CA ALA A 65 4.23 -11.45 24.78
C ALA A 65 4.13 -10.86 26.21
N ALA A 66 4.59 -11.56 27.26
CA ALA A 66 4.66 -11.02 28.60
C ALA A 66 5.92 -10.17 28.84
N ALA A 67 6.94 -10.34 28.00
CA ALA A 67 8.22 -9.65 28.11
C ALA A 67 8.47 -8.65 26.99
N TRP A 68 7.85 -8.87 25.82
CA TRP A 68 8.06 -8.06 24.62
C TRP A 68 6.75 -7.64 23.97
N LEU A 69 6.68 -6.38 23.56
CA LEU A 69 5.63 -5.84 22.70
C LEU A 69 6.18 -5.73 21.27
N ASP A 70 5.54 -6.36 20.31
CA ASP A 70 5.84 -6.19 18.90
C ASP A 70 5.27 -4.82 18.41
N LEU A 71 6.17 -3.91 18.03
CA LEU A 71 5.83 -2.59 17.49
C LEU A 71 5.61 -2.61 15.98
N GLY A 72 5.76 -3.77 15.33
CA GLY A 72 5.62 -3.95 13.90
C GLY A 72 6.91 -3.80 13.12
N ALA A 73 6.78 -3.64 11.79
CA ALA A 73 7.91 -3.64 10.88
C ALA A 73 8.87 -2.47 11.13
N ILE A 74 10.18 -2.72 10.97
CA ILE A 74 11.20 -1.67 10.97
C ILE A 74 11.01 -0.72 9.79
N ASN A 75 11.51 0.52 9.88
CA ASN A 75 11.32 1.59 8.89
C ASN A 75 11.47 1.15 7.42
N ARG A 76 12.46 0.31 7.10
CA ARG A 76 12.70 -0.19 5.74
C ARG A 76 11.53 -1.01 5.17
N PHE A 77 10.76 -1.70 6.03
CA PHE A 77 9.71 -2.64 5.64
C PHE A 77 8.29 -2.13 5.89
N ARG A 78 8.10 -0.98 6.56
CA ARG A 78 6.78 -0.42 6.87
C ARG A 78 5.88 -0.24 5.64
N MET A 79 6.44 0.19 4.50
CA MET A 79 5.64 0.32 3.27
C MET A 79 5.21 -1.02 2.66
N PHE A 80 5.68 -2.16 3.18
CA PHE A 80 5.34 -3.51 2.71
C PHE A 80 4.59 -4.35 3.74
N ASP A 81 4.36 -3.84 4.96
CA ASP A 81 3.82 -4.60 6.09
C ASP A 81 2.31 -4.83 6.05
N GLN A 82 1.61 -4.27 5.06
CA GLN A 82 0.15 -4.34 4.90
C GLN A 82 -0.64 -3.70 6.06
N VAL A 83 0.03 -2.97 6.93
CA VAL A 83 -0.58 -2.18 8.01
C VAL A 83 -0.75 -0.75 7.52
N ASN A 84 -1.94 -0.21 7.68
CA ASN A 84 -2.18 1.19 7.37
C ASN A 84 -1.76 2.08 8.55
N GLY A 85 -1.24 3.28 8.24
CA GLY A 85 -0.77 4.24 9.25
C GLY A 85 0.70 4.14 9.61
N THR A 86 1.42 3.10 9.14
CA THR A 86 2.87 3.04 9.19
C THR A 86 3.49 3.69 7.95
N LEU A 87 4.64 4.33 8.10
CA LEU A 87 5.33 5.02 7.01
C LEU A 87 6.79 4.59 6.95
N THR A 88 7.27 4.27 5.75
CA THR A 88 8.71 4.24 5.47
C THR A 88 9.17 5.66 5.17
N THR A 89 10.18 6.13 5.87
CA THR A 89 10.72 7.48 5.73
C THR A 89 12.22 7.46 5.45
N ASN A 90 12.70 8.39 4.63
CA ASN A 90 14.12 8.61 4.41
C ASN A 90 14.39 10.06 4.04
N ALA A 91 15.62 10.52 4.23
CA ALA A 91 16.03 11.85 3.78
C ALA A 91 16.14 11.87 2.25
N THR A 92 15.56 12.87 1.61
CA THR A 92 15.63 13.20 0.17
C THR A 92 15.09 12.14 -0.79
N SER A 93 15.35 10.85 -0.60
CA SER A 93 14.86 9.80 -1.51
C SER A 93 14.70 8.44 -0.83
N ILE A 94 13.70 7.68 -1.26
CA ILE A 94 13.57 6.24 -1.03
C ILE A 94 13.87 5.55 -2.35
N ASP A 95 14.93 4.75 -2.40
CA ASP A 95 15.32 3.95 -3.57
C ASP A 95 15.22 2.48 -3.18
N VAL A 96 14.30 1.77 -3.82
CA VAL A 96 14.07 0.34 -3.58
C VAL A 96 14.09 -0.42 -4.89
N THR A 97 14.77 -1.56 -4.86
CA THR A 97 14.81 -2.49 -5.99
C THR A 97 14.30 -3.84 -5.53
N ILE A 98 13.28 -4.36 -6.22
CA ILE A 98 12.65 -5.64 -5.92
C ILE A 98 12.94 -6.62 -7.04
N ALA A 99 13.60 -7.74 -6.71
CA ALA A 99 13.78 -8.87 -7.61
C ALA A 99 12.51 -9.73 -7.62
N VAL A 100 11.72 -9.63 -8.69
CA VAL A 100 10.46 -10.37 -8.81
C VAL A 100 10.72 -11.78 -9.31
N THR A 101 10.14 -12.79 -8.65
CA THR A 101 10.05 -14.14 -9.18
C THR A 101 8.69 -14.32 -9.84
N GLY A 102 8.69 -14.58 -11.14
CA GLY A 102 7.46 -14.64 -11.95
C GLY A 102 7.22 -13.35 -12.72
N ARG A 103 6.01 -12.84 -12.69
CA ARG A 103 5.56 -11.66 -13.46
C ARG A 103 4.93 -10.63 -12.55
N ALA A 104 5.19 -9.36 -12.82
CA ALA A 104 4.54 -8.22 -12.19
C ALA A 104 4.39 -7.10 -13.22
N ASP A 105 3.19 -6.58 -13.35
CA ASP A 105 2.80 -5.49 -14.26
C ASP A 105 2.00 -4.40 -13.57
N GLY A 106 1.72 -4.56 -12.28
CA GLY A 106 1.04 -3.58 -11.44
C GLY A 106 1.91 -3.08 -10.31
N LEU A 107 1.93 -1.76 -10.12
CA LEU A 107 2.58 -1.05 -9.02
C LEU A 107 1.61 -0.02 -8.45
N ALA A 108 1.45 0.00 -7.15
CA ALA A 108 0.73 1.06 -6.46
C ALA A 108 1.58 1.60 -5.30
N LEU A 109 1.64 2.90 -5.21
CA LEU A 109 2.26 3.66 -4.14
C LEU A 109 1.16 4.54 -3.54
N LEU A 110 0.93 4.42 -2.23
CA LEU A 110 -0.16 5.07 -1.53
C LEU A 110 0.38 5.78 -0.29
N GLY A 111 -0.21 6.94 0.03
CA GLY A 111 0.25 7.75 1.15
C GLY A 111 1.67 8.29 0.94
N LEU A 112 1.94 8.80 -0.26
CA LEU A 112 3.21 9.43 -0.63
C LEU A 112 3.30 10.86 -0.09
N ASP A 113 4.48 11.21 0.41
CA ASP A 113 4.92 12.59 0.56
C ASP A 113 6.23 12.75 -0.24
N ALA A 114 6.08 13.11 -1.51
CA ALA A 114 7.15 13.18 -2.49
C ALA A 114 6.82 14.13 -3.64
N GLU A 115 7.81 14.51 -4.44
CA GLU A 115 7.65 15.34 -5.63
C GLU A 115 7.65 14.53 -6.93
N THR A 116 8.49 13.48 -6.97
CA THR A 116 8.63 12.63 -8.16
C THR A 116 8.80 11.17 -7.80
N VAL A 117 8.34 10.30 -8.70
CA VAL A 117 8.56 8.85 -8.65
C VAL A 117 9.14 8.40 -9.97
N GLN A 118 10.31 7.79 -9.94
CA GLN A 118 10.89 7.11 -11.11
C GLN A 118 10.73 5.60 -10.97
N VAL A 119 10.25 4.95 -12.01
CA VAL A 119 10.11 3.50 -12.09
C VAL A 119 10.98 2.97 -13.21
N VAL A 120 11.85 2.03 -12.87
CA VAL A 120 12.75 1.37 -13.82
C VAL A 120 12.52 -0.12 -13.77
N VAL A 121 12.22 -0.74 -14.92
CA VAL A 121 12.09 -2.19 -15.04
C VAL A 121 13.26 -2.71 -15.87
N THR A 122 14.00 -3.65 -15.30
CA THR A 122 15.11 -4.35 -15.95
C THR A 122 14.79 -5.82 -16.09
N ALA A 123 14.94 -6.36 -17.28
CA ALA A 123 14.56 -7.73 -17.60
C ALA A 123 15.73 -8.54 -18.13
N GLY A 124 16.52 -9.11 -17.24
CA GLY A 124 17.61 -10.05 -17.56
C GLY A 124 18.47 -9.64 -18.78
N ALA A 125 18.46 -10.44 -19.83
CA ALA A 125 19.24 -10.19 -21.04
C ALA A 125 18.74 -9.00 -21.89
N TYR A 126 17.54 -8.49 -21.66
CA TYR A 126 16.97 -7.37 -22.42
C TYR A 126 17.38 -5.99 -21.87
N GLY A 127 18.05 -5.97 -20.70
CA GLY A 127 18.44 -4.70 -20.06
C GLY A 127 17.24 -3.91 -19.53
N THR A 128 17.35 -2.59 -19.53
CA THR A 128 16.27 -1.71 -19.10
C THR A 128 15.17 -1.63 -20.17
N VAL A 129 13.99 -2.14 -19.83
CA VAL A 129 12.82 -2.22 -20.73
C VAL A 129 11.79 -1.14 -20.44
N TYR A 130 11.90 -0.49 -19.29
CA TYR A 130 11.04 0.63 -18.89
C TYR A 130 11.83 1.58 -17.99
N ASN A 131 11.69 2.88 -18.23
CA ASN A 131 12.27 3.92 -17.39
C ASN A 131 11.42 5.17 -17.58
N GLN A 132 10.56 5.46 -16.60
CA GLN A 132 9.68 6.63 -16.60
C GLN A 132 9.75 7.34 -15.26
N THR A 133 9.72 8.67 -15.32
CA THR A 133 9.61 9.53 -14.13
C THR A 133 8.25 10.20 -14.16
N TYR A 134 7.52 10.06 -13.06
CA TYR A 134 6.21 10.65 -12.84
C TYR A 134 6.37 11.84 -11.90
N SER A 135 5.86 12.99 -12.31
CA SER A 135 5.67 14.12 -11.40
C SER A 135 4.39 13.88 -10.60
N LEU A 136 4.46 14.09 -9.30
CA LEU A 136 3.30 14.00 -8.42
C LEU A 136 2.58 15.34 -8.27
N ILE A 137 2.98 16.39 -9.00
CA ILE A 137 2.27 17.66 -8.99
C ILE A 137 0.83 17.42 -9.45
N ASP A 138 -0.11 17.73 -8.57
CA ASP A 138 -1.53 17.67 -8.84
C ASP A 138 -1.99 19.02 -9.41
N ASN A 139 -2.44 19.00 -10.65
CA ASN A 139 -2.99 20.16 -11.34
C ASN A 139 -4.53 20.09 -11.42
N ASP A 140 -5.15 19.16 -10.71
CA ASP A 140 -6.61 19.04 -10.66
C ASP A 140 -7.19 20.32 -10.01
N GLY A 141 -8.11 20.98 -10.73
CA GLY A 141 -8.69 22.25 -10.27
C GLY A 141 -8.04 23.50 -10.87
N ILE A 142 -6.85 23.43 -11.46
CA ILE A 142 -6.23 24.56 -12.15
C ILE A 142 -6.87 24.73 -13.53
N THR A 143 -7.76 25.72 -13.65
CA THR A 143 -8.54 25.97 -14.88
C THR A 143 -8.11 27.23 -15.61
N SER A 144 -7.37 28.12 -14.94
CA SER A 144 -6.91 29.40 -15.50
C SER A 144 -5.46 29.70 -15.13
N TRP A 145 -4.85 30.65 -15.85
CA TRP A 145 -3.51 31.19 -15.52
C TRP A 145 -3.50 31.88 -14.15
N PHE A 146 -4.65 32.42 -13.72
CA PHE A 146 -4.77 33.03 -12.40
C PHE A 146 -4.65 31.97 -11.31
N ASP A 147 -5.36 30.84 -11.44
CA ASP A 147 -5.29 29.72 -10.50
C ASP A 147 -3.86 29.18 -10.42
N TYR A 148 -3.20 29.02 -11.59
CA TYR A 148 -1.82 28.53 -11.67
C TYR A 148 -0.80 29.37 -10.89
N PHE A 149 -0.99 30.69 -10.84
CA PHE A 149 -0.08 31.58 -10.11
C PHE A 149 -0.52 31.93 -8.69
N SER A 150 -1.76 31.64 -8.31
CA SER A 150 -2.31 32.00 -7.01
C SER A 150 -2.49 30.83 -6.05
N GLU A 151 -2.56 29.60 -6.58
CA GLU A 151 -2.72 28.41 -5.74
C GLU A 151 -1.38 27.79 -5.36
N ASP A 152 -1.33 27.21 -4.17
CA ASP A 152 -0.18 26.46 -3.69
C ASP A 152 -0.02 25.15 -4.48
N VAL A 153 1.22 24.72 -4.70
CA VAL A 153 1.51 23.45 -5.36
C VAL A 153 1.09 22.30 -4.46
N VAL A 154 0.14 21.50 -4.92
CA VAL A 154 -0.32 20.28 -4.27
C VAL A 154 0.32 19.07 -4.94
N TYR A 155 0.67 18.09 -4.15
CA TYR A 155 1.22 16.81 -4.66
C TYR A 155 0.22 15.68 -4.42
N SER A 156 0.05 14.82 -5.42
CA SER A 156 -0.75 13.60 -5.29
C SER A 156 -0.09 12.63 -4.31
N ALA A 157 -0.86 12.17 -3.35
CA ALA A 157 -0.39 11.18 -2.38
C ALA A 157 -0.43 9.73 -2.92
N ASP A 158 -1.01 9.51 -4.08
CA ASP A 158 -1.21 8.17 -4.62
C ASP A 158 -0.72 8.09 -6.08
N LEU A 159 -0.02 7.02 -6.43
CA LEU A 159 0.38 6.68 -7.81
C LEU A 159 0.09 5.21 -8.07
N VAL A 160 -0.70 4.92 -9.12
CA VAL A 160 -1.03 3.55 -9.51
C VAL A 160 -0.72 3.32 -10.98
N LEU A 161 0.06 2.29 -11.27
CA LEU A 161 0.44 1.84 -12.61
C LEU A 161 -0.06 0.39 -12.78
N THR A 162 -0.79 0.11 -13.85
CA THR A 162 -1.40 -1.21 -14.09
C THR A 162 -0.93 -1.86 -15.39
N ASP A 163 0.05 -1.26 -16.06
CA ASP A 163 0.50 -1.60 -17.41
C ASP A 163 2.02 -1.63 -17.57
N LEU A 164 2.76 -1.94 -16.49
CA LEU A 164 4.19 -2.14 -16.59
C LEU A 164 4.52 -3.29 -17.56
N PRO A 165 5.67 -3.22 -18.27
CA PRO A 165 6.05 -4.25 -19.23
C PRO A 165 6.14 -5.63 -18.59
N LEU A 166 5.43 -6.60 -19.16
CA LEU A 166 5.30 -7.95 -18.62
C LEU A 166 6.47 -8.86 -19.04
N TYR A 167 7.49 -8.90 -18.21
CA TYR A 167 8.63 -9.80 -18.37
C TYR A 167 8.64 -10.86 -17.26
N THR A 168 9.36 -11.95 -17.50
CA THR A 168 9.57 -12.99 -16.49
C THR A 168 10.79 -12.64 -15.65
N ASN A 169 10.64 -12.69 -14.33
CA ASN A 169 11.67 -12.39 -13.34
C ASN A 169 12.33 -11.00 -13.55
N PRO A 170 11.57 -9.92 -13.66
CA PRO A 170 12.13 -8.58 -13.77
C PRO A 170 12.70 -8.11 -12.43
N SER A 171 13.65 -7.17 -12.51
CA SER A 171 14.05 -6.34 -11.40
C SER A 171 13.33 -4.99 -11.54
N ILE A 172 12.56 -4.60 -10.55
CA ILE A 172 11.80 -3.35 -10.57
C ILE A 172 12.38 -2.42 -9.51
N GLN A 173 12.94 -1.32 -9.97
CA GLN A 173 13.45 -0.25 -9.11
C GLN A 173 12.45 0.89 -9.08
N VAL A 174 12.18 1.40 -7.88
CA VAL A 174 11.32 2.55 -7.62
C VAL A 174 12.13 3.56 -6.81
N ILE A 175 12.24 4.77 -7.35
CA ILE A 175 12.95 5.88 -6.71
C ILE A 175 11.93 6.98 -6.44
N ILE A 176 11.64 7.21 -5.17
CA ILE A 176 10.71 8.25 -4.70
C ILE A 176 11.56 9.39 -4.20
N THR A 177 11.34 10.63 -4.69
CA THR A 177 12.24 11.74 -4.42
C THR A 177 11.48 12.97 -3.95
N LYS A 178 12.04 13.63 -2.92
CA LYS A 178 11.63 14.95 -2.41
C LYS A 178 12.89 15.76 -2.07
N PRO A 179 13.41 16.55 -3.02
CA PRO A 179 14.64 17.31 -2.82
C PRO A 179 14.54 18.28 -1.64
N GLY A 180 15.50 18.21 -0.73
CA GLY A 180 15.55 19.09 0.44
C GLY A 180 14.56 18.76 1.57
N GLY A 181 13.77 17.68 1.43
CA GLY A 181 12.79 17.25 2.43
C GLY A 181 12.99 15.81 2.89
N THR A 182 12.09 15.38 3.76
CA THR A 182 11.93 13.96 4.12
C THR A 182 10.87 13.35 3.20
N VAL A 183 11.24 12.29 2.53
CA VAL A 183 10.35 11.48 1.70
C VAL A 183 9.61 10.49 2.60
N SER A 184 8.32 10.24 2.34
CA SER A 184 7.59 9.15 2.97
C SER A 184 6.75 8.37 1.98
N CYS A 185 6.55 7.08 2.28
CA CYS A 185 5.67 6.18 1.56
C CYS A 185 4.90 5.32 2.58
N GLY A 186 3.57 5.36 2.53
CA GLY A 186 2.70 4.57 3.39
C GLY A 186 2.68 3.12 2.96
N THR A 187 2.18 2.84 1.76
CA THR A 187 2.06 1.47 1.26
C THR A 187 2.57 1.36 -0.17
N MET A 188 3.41 0.37 -0.41
CA MET A 188 3.86 -0.02 -1.75
C MET A 188 3.38 -1.44 -2.05
N VAL A 189 2.55 -1.57 -3.07
CA VAL A 189 2.07 -2.86 -3.57
C VAL A 189 2.60 -3.07 -4.98
N LEU A 190 3.42 -4.09 -5.14
CA LEU A 190 3.88 -4.57 -6.44
C LEU A 190 3.24 -5.93 -6.72
N GLY A 191 2.84 -6.19 -7.95
CA GLY A 191 2.30 -7.49 -8.27
C GLY A 191 1.72 -7.63 -9.65
N GLN A 192 0.88 -8.63 -9.83
CA GLN A 192 0.19 -8.86 -11.09
C GLN A 192 -1.16 -8.15 -11.10
N SER A 193 -1.40 -7.37 -12.15
CA SER A 193 -2.69 -6.73 -12.42
C SER A 193 -3.66 -7.76 -13.01
N ILE A 194 -4.83 -7.89 -12.39
CA ILE A 194 -5.90 -8.80 -12.81
C ILE A 194 -7.08 -7.95 -13.27
N ASP A 195 -7.52 -8.16 -14.50
CA ASP A 195 -8.70 -7.51 -15.06
C ASP A 195 -9.97 -8.24 -14.62
N LEU A 196 -10.85 -7.52 -13.91
CA LEU A 196 -12.13 -8.01 -13.39
C LEU A 196 -13.33 -7.66 -14.30
N GLY A 197 -13.09 -6.96 -15.40
CA GLY A 197 -14.13 -6.53 -16.32
C GLY A 197 -14.24 -5.01 -16.44
N ALA A 198 -15.13 -4.56 -17.31
CA ALA A 198 -15.34 -3.14 -17.56
C ALA A 198 -16.21 -2.50 -16.47
N SER A 199 -15.78 -1.37 -15.93
CA SER A 199 -16.59 -0.59 -14.99
C SER A 199 -17.75 0.08 -15.75
N VAL A 200 -18.95 -0.04 -15.22
CA VAL A 200 -20.15 0.64 -15.73
C VAL A 200 -20.31 1.97 -15.00
N TYR A 201 -20.95 2.94 -15.66
CA TYR A 201 -21.32 4.20 -15.01
C TYR A 201 -22.13 3.96 -13.73
N GLY A 202 -21.91 4.81 -12.70
CA GLY A 202 -22.56 4.69 -11.40
C GLY A 202 -21.68 4.05 -10.33
N ALA A 203 -20.35 3.97 -10.57
CA ALA A 203 -19.40 3.70 -9.51
C ALA A 203 -19.55 4.76 -8.40
N GLN A 204 -19.47 4.32 -7.15
CA GLN A 204 -19.59 5.17 -5.98
C GLN A 204 -18.28 5.10 -5.20
N ALA A 205 -17.72 6.27 -4.87
CA ALA A 205 -16.61 6.41 -3.95
C ALA A 205 -17.07 7.20 -2.73
N GLY A 206 -16.67 6.78 -1.56
CA GLY A 206 -17.01 7.41 -0.30
C GLY A 206 -16.03 7.01 0.80
N ILE A 207 -16.29 7.44 2.00
CA ILE A 207 -15.49 7.12 3.18
C ILE A 207 -16.37 6.49 4.27
N ILE A 208 -15.75 5.67 5.10
CA ILE A 208 -16.27 5.27 6.42
C ILE A 208 -15.46 6.09 7.41
N ASP A 209 -16.10 7.04 8.04
CA ASP A 209 -15.48 7.92 9.03
C ASP A 209 -15.67 7.31 10.44
N TYR A 210 -14.56 7.12 11.16
CA TYR A 210 -14.54 6.60 12.53
C TYR A 210 -14.51 7.73 13.58
N SER A 211 -14.60 8.99 13.16
CA SER A 211 -14.67 10.14 14.06
C SER A 211 -15.87 10.06 14.99
N ARG A 212 -15.71 10.50 16.21
CA ARG A 212 -16.71 10.39 17.26
C ARG A 212 -17.19 11.77 17.70
N LYS A 213 -18.52 11.92 17.75
CA LYS A 213 -19.17 13.04 18.38
C LYS A 213 -19.40 12.72 19.87
N GLU A 214 -18.84 13.52 20.77
CA GLU A 214 -19.06 13.44 22.21
C GLU A 214 -19.89 14.66 22.65
N THR A 215 -20.93 14.40 23.42
CA THR A 215 -21.79 15.46 23.99
C THR A 215 -21.77 15.31 25.51
N ASP A 216 -21.42 16.38 26.23
CA ASP A 216 -21.43 16.42 27.67
C ASP A 216 -22.87 16.55 28.25
N ASP A 217 -23.02 16.39 29.55
CA ASP A 217 -24.31 16.49 30.26
C ASP A 217 -24.94 17.89 30.16
N PHE A 218 -24.16 18.88 29.74
CA PHE A 218 -24.63 20.28 29.55
C PHE A 218 -25.00 20.59 28.11
N GLY A 219 -24.90 19.60 27.20
CA GLY A 219 -25.23 19.74 25.78
C GLY A 219 -24.09 20.31 24.92
N ASN A 220 -22.89 20.53 25.47
CA ASN A 220 -21.74 20.94 24.68
C ASN A 220 -21.24 19.73 23.86
N THR A 221 -20.98 19.98 22.59
CA THR A 221 -20.55 18.94 21.67
C THR A 221 -19.09 19.15 21.27
N SER A 222 -18.28 18.10 21.40
CA SER A 222 -16.95 18.02 20.84
C SER A 222 -16.89 16.96 19.74
N LEU A 223 -16.12 17.22 18.70
CA LEU A 223 -15.80 16.26 17.63
C LEU A 223 -14.38 15.77 17.82
N VAL A 224 -14.23 14.46 18.00
CA VAL A 224 -12.94 13.79 18.05
C VAL A 224 -12.69 13.19 16.67
N GLU A 225 -11.79 13.82 15.91
CA GLU A 225 -11.37 13.32 14.60
C GLU A 225 -10.59 12.01 14.76
N ARG A 226 -10.92 11.02 13.90
CA ARG A 226 -10.23 9.74 13.81
C ARG A 226 -9.93 9.44 12.35
N SER A 227 -9.20 8.34 12.12
CA SER A 227 -8.95 7.85 10.77
C SER A 227 -10.26 7.49 10.04
N TYR A 228 -10.18 7.42 8.71
CA TYR A 228 -11.28 6.97 7.86
C TYR A 228 -10.81 5.90 6.88
N ALA A 229 -11.71 5.01 6.47
CA ALA A 229 -11.45 4.05 5.40
C ALA A 229 -12.14 4.48 4.11
N LYS A 230 -11.46 4.34 2.96
CA LYS A 230 -12.09 4.50 1.64
C LYS A 230 -13.10 3.37 1.44
N ARG A 231 -14.29 3.67 0.93
CA ARG A 231 -15.32 2.70 0.56
C ARG A 231 -15.75 2.95 -0.87
N SER A 232 -15.65 1.94 -1.71
CA SER A 232 -16.01 2.06 -3.11
C SER A 232 -16.96 0.94 -3.52
N ARG A 233 -17.98 1.28 -4.32
CA ARG A 233 -18.90 0.32 -4.92
C ARG A 233 -18.82 0.41 -6.42
N PHE A 234 -18.65 -0.73 -7.05
CA PHE A 234 -18.50 -0.85 -8.49
C PHE A 234 -19.56 -1.78 -9.08
N LYS A 235 -20.04 -1.41 -10.25
CA LYS A 235 -20.77 -2.30 -11.13
C LYS A 235 -19.88 -2.60 -12.34
N LEU A 236 -19.65 -3.88 -12.60
CA LEU A 236 -18.78 -4.36 -13.66
C LEU A 236 -19.58 -5.19 -14.63
N VAL A 237 -19.12 -5.20 -15.87
CA VAL A 237 -19.60 -6.12 -16.92
C VAL A 237 -18.43 -7.00 -17.33
N ALA A 238 -18.65 -8.29 -17.33
CA ALA A 238 -17.67 -9.27 -17.78
C ALA A 238 -18.32 -10.26 -18.75
N PRO A 239 -17.59 -10.73 -19.79
CA PRO A 239 -18.05 -11.81 -20.63
C PRO A 239 -18.29 -13.10 -19.81
N ASN A 240 -19.39 -13.81 -20.06
CA ASN A 240 -19.76 -15.00 -19.31
C ASN A 240 -18.66 -16.06 -19.20
N PRO A 241 -17.82 -16.34 -20.21
CA PRO A 241 -16.72 -17.29 -20.08
C PRO A 241 -15.65 -16.90 -19.05
N ARG A 242 -15.55 -15.60 -18.67
CA ARG A 242 -14.59 -15.10 -17.69
C ARG A 242 -15.13 -15.05 -16.27
N VAL A 243 -16.43 -15.14 -16.07
CA VAL A 243 -17.11 -14.95 -14.79
C VAL A 243 -16.61 -15.94 -13.73
N ASP A 244 -16.49 -17.22 -14.07
CA ASP A 244 -16.00 -18.25 -13.13
C ASP A 244 -14.55 -18.02 -12.69
N ALA A 245 -13.71 -17.48 -13.58
CA ALA A 245 -12.33 -17.12 -13.25
C ALA A 245 -12.29 -15.92 -12.31
N ILE A 246 -13.11 -14.89 -12.58
CA ILE A 246 -13.25 -13.71 -11.71
C ILE A 246 -13.77 -14.13 -10.34
N PHE A 247 -14.82 -14.97 -10.29
CA PHE A 247 -15.39 -15.49 -9.06
C PHE A 247 -14.35 -16.19 -8.19
N ARG A 248 -13.57 -17.11 -8.78
CA ARG A 248 -12.49 -17.81 -8.07
C ARG A 248 -11.41 -16.86 -7.57
N THR A 249 -11.05 -15.85 -8.37
CA THR A 249 -10.07 -14.83 -7.96
C THR A 249 -10.58 -14.05 -6.75
N LEU A 250 -11.79 -13.52 -6.79
CA LEU A 250 -12.38 -12.78 -5.68
C LEU A 250 -12.48 -13.66 -4.40
N ALA A 251 -12.90 -14.90 -4.55
CA ALA A 251 -12.97 -15.85 -3.43
C ALA A 251 -11.58 -16.17 -2.83
N GLN A 252 -10.56 -16.28 -3.67
CA GLN A 252 -9.17 -16.52 -3.24
C GLN A 252 -8.61 -15.35 -2.43
N TYR A 253 -8.89 -14.10 -2.87
CA TYR A 253 -8.36 -12.88 -2.25
C TYR A 253 -9.33 -12.20 -1.27
N ARG A 254 -10.40 -12.88 -0.82
CA ARG A 254 -11.43 -12.33 0.06
C ARG A 254 -10.93 -11.74 1.38
N ALA A 255 -9.78 -12.20 1.88
CA ALA A 255 -9.19 -11.79 3.15
C ALA A 255 -7.73 -11.30 2.98
N THR A 256 -7.34 -10.97 1.75
CA THR A 256 -5.99 -10.47 1.45
C THR A 256 -6.12 -9.03 0.99
N PRO A 257 -5.43 -8.09 1.65
CA PRO A 257 -5.38 -6.71 1.17
C PRO A 257 -4.81 -6.65 -0.24
N ALA A 258 -5.49 -5.94 -1.13
CA ALA A 258 -5.08 -5.73 -2.51
C ALA A 258 -5.37 -4.28 -2.93
N VAL A 259 -4.76 -3.83 -4.01
CA VAL A 259 -5.11 -2.54 -4.60
C VAL A 259 -6.19 -2.72 -5.63
N TRP A 260 -7.27 -1.98 -5.47
CA TRP A 260 -8.43 -1.98 -6.34
C TRP A 260 -8.47 -0.68 -7.13
N VAL A 261 -8.45 -0.80 -8.44
CA VAL A 261 -8.45 0.32 -9.38
C VAL A 261 -9.76 0.31 -10.15
N GLY A 262 -10.69 1.15 -9.75
CA GLY A 262 -12.02 1.23 -10.36
C GLY A 262 -11.96 1.84 -11.75
N VAL A 263 -11.47 3.08 -11.83
CA VAL A 263 -11.22 3.84 -13.05
C VAL A 263 -9.82 4.41 -12.97
N GLU A 264 -8.98 4.15 -13.96
CA GLU A 264 -7.56 4.53 -13.95
C GLU A 264 -7.34 6.05 -13.87
N SER A 265 -8.24 6.84 -14.44
CA SER A 265 -8.16 8.31 -14.44
C SER A 265 -8.77 8.96 -13.20
N GLN A 266 -9.29 8.19 -12.22
CA GLN A 266 -10.01 8.70 -11.07
C GLN A 266 -9.43 8.13 -9.77
N SER A 267 -8.51 8.86 -9.14
CA SER A 267 -7.83 8.44 -7.90
C SER A 267 -8.79 8.18 -6.74
N ALA A 268 -9.94 8.87 -6.70
CA ALA A 268 -11.00 8.62 -5.72
C ALA A 268 -11.55 7.18 -5.77
N THR A 269 -11.40 6.48 -6.90
CA THR A 269 -11.83 5.09 -7.08
C THR A 269 -10.73 4.07 -6.76
N TRP A 270 -9.55 4.53 -6.35
CA TRP A 270 -8.47 3.65 -5.94
C TRP A 270 -8.57 3.36 -4.46
N ALA A 271 -8.52 2.11 -4.10
CA ALA A 271 -8.59 1.68 -2.71
C ALA A 271 -7.58 0.55 -2.44
N TYR A 272 -6.84 0.68 -1.35
CA TYR A 272 -6.08 -0.42 -0.77
C TYR A 272 -6.92 -1.05 0.33
N GLY A 273 -7.33 -2.28 0.12
CA GLY A 273 -8.25 -2.94 1.03
C GLY A 273 -8.70 -4.31 0.53
N TRP A 274 -9.86 -4.73 0.95
CA TRP A 274 -10.41 -6.04 0.68
C TRP A 274 -11.81 -5.97 0.06
N ALA A 275 -12.19 -7.01 -0.68
CA ALA A 275 -13.54 -7.15 -1.19
C ALA A 275 -14.47 -7.56 -0.04
N ARG A 276 -15.30 -6.61 0.43
CA ARG A 276 -16.21 -6.82 1.53
C ARG A 276 -17.41 -7.67 1.13
N ASP A 277 -18.02 -7.32 -0.02
CA ASP A 277 -19.18 -8.00 -0.55
C ASP A 277 -19.15 -7.96 -2.07
N TRP A 278 -19.58 -9.03 -2.70
CA TRP A 278 -19.66 -9.14 -4.15
C TRP A 278 -20.63 -10.21 -4.57
N TYR A 279 -21.32 -9.97 -5.68
CA TYR A 279 -22.21 -10.94 -6.30
C TYR A 279 -22.22 -10.83 -7.82
N VAL A 280 -22.53 -11.92 -8.48
CA VAL A 280 -22.63 -12.02 -9.92
C VAL A 280 -24.10 -12.21 -10.30
N GLU A 281 -24.57 -11.41 -11.24
CA GLU A 281 -25.89 -11.48 -11.82
C GLU A 281 -25.76 -11.89 -13.29
N PHE A 282 -26.28 -13.07 -13.61
CA PHE A 282 -26.32 -13.58 -14.98
C PHE A 282 -27.54 -12.99 -15.72
N SER A 283 -27.41 -11.74 -16.17
CA SER A 283 -28.49 -10.96 -16.70
C SER A 283 -28.63 -11.03 -18.22
N MET A 284 -27.57 -11.44 -18.95
CA MET A 284 -27.53 -11.50 -20.41
C MET A 284 -26.87 -12.80 -20.90
N MET A 285 -27.18 -13.20 -22.15
CA MET A 285 -26.65 -14.44 -22.74
C MET A 285 -25.12 -14.42 -22.93
N GLU A 286 -24.51 -13.26 -23.15
CA GLU A 286 -23.07 -13.12 -23.43
C GLU A 286 -22.28 -12.43 -22.32
N GLN A 287 -22.95 -11.66 -21.46
CA GLN A 287 -22.33 -10.84 -20.44
C GLN A 287 -23.07 -10.97 -19.10
N SER A 288 -22.33 -10.86 -18.03
CA SER A 288 -22.86 -10.84 -16.66
C SER A 288 -22.47 -9.55 -15.96
N HIS A 289 -23.32 -9.12 -15.05
CA HIS A 289 -23.04 -8.01 -14.16
C HIS A 289 -22.41 -8.52 -12.86
N ILE A 290 -21.39 -7.82 -12.40
CA ILE A 290 -20.73 -8.08 -11.11
C ILE A 290 -20.87 -6.82 -10.28
N SER A 291 -21.48 -6.92 -9.12
CA SER A 291 -21.45 -5.87 -8.11
C SER A 291 -20.37 -6.19 -7.11
N LEU A 292 -19.51 -5.23 -6.82
CA LEU A 292 -18.37 -5.37 -5.92
C LEU A 292 -18.34 -4.17 -4.97
N GLU A 293 -18.25 -4.45 -3.69
CA GLU A 293 -17.99 -3.46 -2.65
C GLU A 293 -16.60 -3.68 -2.08
N VAL A 294 -15.78 -2.64 -2.14
CA VAL A 294 -14.41 -2.62 -1.60
C VAL A 294 -14.38 -1.72 -0.38
N GLU A 295 -13.82 -2.23 0.70
CA GLU A 295 -13.53 -1.48 1.92
C GLU A 295 -12.02 -1.36 2.06
N GLY A 296 -11.54 -0.11 2.15
CA GLY A 296 -10.14 0.21 2.36
C GLY A 296 -9.70 -0.13 3.78
N LEU A 297 -8.43 -0.37 3.95
CA LEU A 297 -7.79 -0.33 5.26
C LEU A 297 -7.69 1.16 5.68
N THR A 298 -7.90 1.43 6.93
CA THR A 298 -7.84 2.80 7.48
C THR A 298 -6.42 3.33 7.50
#